data_b1006f7584af77a55bf1e891624b613f
#
_entry.id   b1006f7584af77a55bf1e891624b613f
#
_cell.length_a   1.000
_cell.length_b   1.000
_cell.length_c   1.000
_cell.angle_alpha   90.00
_cell.angle_beta   90.00
_cell.angle_gamma   90.00
#
_symmetry.space_group_name_H-M   'P 1'
#
loop_
_entity.id
_entity.type
_entity.pdbx_description
1 polymer ?
#
loop_
_entity_poly.entity_id
_entity_poly.type
_entity_poly.pdbx_seq_one_letter_code
_entity_poly.pdbx_strand_id
1 'polypeptide(L)'
;MEYELPPEPQPEPQAEPEMEPPYWFEQALKVEPASHHVQVMDCDIHYLRWGPEASEKPGILFIHGAGCHARWWSFIAPFFCSDRPVAAIDLSGMGDSGWRESYGSRV
;
A
#
# COMPACT_ATOMS: atom_id res chain seq x y z
N MET A 1 12.34 57.16 5.80
CA MET A 1 12.83 55.81 5.57
C MET A 1 12.18 54.87 6.58
N GLU A 2 11.28 54.06 6.10
CA GLU A 2 10.61 53.14 6.98
C GLU A 2 11.53 51.92 7.25
N TYR A 3 11.74 51.68 8.51
CA TYR A 3 12.51 50.50 8.94
C TYR A 3 11.57 49.34 9.18
N GLU A 4 11.64 48.30 8.34
CA GLU A 4 10.93 47.09 8.60
C GLU A 4 11.70 46.24 9.61
N LEU A 5 11.04 45.95 10.71
CA LEU A 5 11.59 45.02 11.67
C LEU A 5 11.69 43.64 11.04
N PRO A 6 12.80 42.93 11.26
CA PRO A 6 12.87 41.53 10.81
C PRO A 6 11.75 40.73 11.46
N PRO A 7 11.20 39.72 10.77
CA PRO A 7 10.17 38.87 11.35
C PRO A 7 10.70 38.24 12.63
N GLU A 8 9.84 38.15 13.63
CA GLU A 8 10.20 37.43 14.84
C GLU A 8 10.61 36.01 14.49
N PRO A 9 11.69 35.49 15.13
CA PRO A 9 12.06 34.09 14.90
C PRO A 9 10.89 33.20 15.34
N GLN A 10 10.43 32.41 14.41
CA GLN A 10 9.39 31.44 14.71
C GLN A 10 9.94 30.42 15.72
N PRO A 11 9.15 30.02 16.70
CA PRO A 11 9.59 28.95 17.60
C PRO A 11 9.91 27.72 16.74
N GLU A 12 11.02 27.08 17.07
CA GLU A 12 11.34 25.79 16.44
C GLU A 12 10.14 24.87 16.60
N PRO A 13 9.75 24.19 15.50
CA PRO A 13 8.67 23.23 15.61
C PRO A 13 9.05 22.23 16.70
N GLN A 14 8.25 22.20 17.75
CA GLN A 14 8.41 21.17 18.76
C GLN A 14 8.23 19.84 18.05
N ALA A 15 9.18 18.92 18.27
CA ALA A 15 9.01 17.58 17.81
C ALA A 15 7.67 17.07 18.33
N GLU A 16 6.76 16.74 17.42
CA GLU A 16 5.52 16.11 17.81
C GLU A 16 5.87 14.88 18.64
N PRO A 17 5.18 14.68 19.78
CA PRO A 17 5.42 13.46 20.54
C PRO A 17 5.23 12.28 19.59
N GLU A 18 6.21 11.39 19.53
CA GLU A 18 6.09 10.17 18.76
C GLU A 18 4.85 9.44 19.25
N MET A 19 3.84 9.44 18.40
CA MET A 19 2.65 8.63 18.65
C MET A 19 3.00 7.20 18.30
N GLU A 20 3.00 6.34 19.32
CA GLU A 20 3.13 4.91 19.06
C GLU A 20 1.94 4.46 18.21
N PRO A 21 2.19 3.68 17.17
CA PRO A 21 1.10 3.13 16.39
C PRO A 21 0.21 2.24 17.26
N PRO A 22 -1.09 2.15 16.97
CA PRO A 22 -1.97 1.26 17.70
C PRO A 22 -1.48 -0.19 17.66
N TYR A 23 -1.72 -0.92 18.73
CA TYR A 23 -1.32 -2.34 18.83
C TYR A 23 -1.83 -3.18 17.65
N TRP A 24 -3.08 -2.97 17.23
CA TRP A 24 -3.66 -3.72 16.11
C TRP A 24 -2.89 -3.48 14.80
N PHE A 25 -2.40 -2.27 14.60
CA PHE A 25 -1.62 -1.92 13.41
C PHE A 25 -0.28 -2.64 13.41
N GLU A 26 0.42 -2.64 14.54
CA GLU A 26 1.69 -3.35 14.68
C GLU A 26 1.52 -4.85 14.46
N GLN A 27 0.46 -5.43 15.02
CA GLN A 27 0.19 -6.85 14.85
C GLN A 27 -0.15 -7.20 13.39
N ALA A 28 -0.92 -6.34 12.72
CA ALA A 28 -1.23 -6.53 11.30
C ALA A 28 0.03 -6.54 10.45
N LEU A 29 0.95 -5.63 10.68
CA LEU A 29 2.20 -5.56 9.91
C LEU A 29 3.12 -6.76 10.12
N LYS A 30 2.95 -7.53 11.19
CA LYS A 30 3.72 -8.77 11.43
C LYS A 30 3.25 -9.95 10.62
N VAL A 31 2.05 -9.88 10.05
CA VAL A 31 1.54 -10.94 9.18
C VAL A 31 2.08 -10.71 7.78
N GLU A 32 3.14 -11.44 7.43
CA GLU A 32 3.81 -11.26 6.16
C GLU A 32 3.05 -11.95 5.02
N PRO A 33 2.78 -11.22 3.93
CA PRO A 33 2.20 -11.81 2.74
C PRO A 33 3.26 -12.57 1.93
N ALA A 34 2.81 -13.51 1.11
CA ALA A 34 3.64 -14.07 0.05
C ALA A 34 3.65 -13.11 -1.15
N SER A 35 4.83 -12.98 -1.75
CA SER A 35 5.03 -12.13 -2.93
C SER A 35 5.05 -13.00 -4.19
N HIS A 36 4.24 -12.64 -5.17
CA HIS A 36 4.09 -13.40 -6.42
C HIS A 36 4.13 -12.48 -7.62
N HIS A 37 4.46 -13.06 -8.75
CA HIS A 37 4.39 -12.40 -10.05
C HIS A 37 3.58 -13.26 -11.01
N VAL A 38 2.80 -12.62 -11.87
CA VAL A 38 2.02 -13.28 -12.90
C VAL A 38 2.05 -12.44 -14.18
N GLN A 39 2.13 -13.12 -15.31
CA GLN A 39 2.07 -12.44 -16.61
C GLN A 39 0.62 -12.17 -16.99
N VAL A 40 0.30 -10.91 -17.22
CA VAL A 40 -1.03 -10.49 -17.64
C VAL A 40 -0.86 -9.63 -18.89
N MET A 41 -1.31 -10.11 -20.01
CA MET A 41 -1.19 -9.41 -21.31
C MET A 41 0.22 -8.89 -21.56
N ASP A 42 1.21 -9.78 -21.44
CA ASP A 42 2.63 -9.50 -21.64
C ASP A 42 3.26 -8.51 -20.66
N CYS A 43 2.60 -8.28 -19.52
CA CYS A 43 3.13 -7.43 -18.47
C CYS A 43 3.31 -8.26 -17.19
N ASP A 44 4.45 -8.10 -16.55
CA ASP A 44 4.72 -8.74 -15.26
C ASP A 44 3.97 -8.00 -14.15
N ILE A 45 2.98 -8.66 -13.56
CA ILE A 45 2.18 -8.09 -12.47
C ILE A 45 2.59 -8.73 -11.15
N HIS A 46 3.01 -7.90 -10.22
CA HIS A 46 3.32 -8.29 -8.85
C HIS A 46 2.07 -8.22 -7.99
N TYR A 47 1.90 -9.21 -7.11
CA TYR A 47 0.84 -9.17 -6.11
C TYR A 47 1.30 -9.78 -4.79
N LEU A 48 0.70 -9.31 -3.72
CA LEU A 48 0.85 -9.86 -2.39
C LEU A 48 -0.36 -10.72 -2.08
N ARG A 49 -0.14 -11.80 -1.34
CA ARG A 49 -1.21 -12.73 -0.99
C ARG A 49 -1.11 -13.14 0.47
N TRP A 50 -2.23 -13.07 1.14
CA TRP A 50 -2.40 -13.53 2.52
C TRP A 50 -3.48 -14.61 2.57
N GLY A 51 -3.40 -15.44 3.60
CA GLY A 51 -4.45 -16.40 3.91
C GLY A 51 -4.28 -17.75 3.25
N PRO A 52 -5.29 -18.64 3.40
CA PRO A 52 -5.21 -20.00 2.90
C PRO A 52 -5.25 -20.07 1.38
N GLU A 53 -4.63 -21.11 0.81
CA GLU A 53 -4.63 -21.32 -0.64
C GLU A 53 -6.00 -21.68 -1.18
N ALA A 54 -6.82 -22.33 -0.38
CA ALA A 54 -8.16 -22.73 -0.75
C ALA A 54 -9.14 -22.40 0.37
N SER A 55 -10.32 -21.98 -0.01
CA SER A 55 -11.39 -21.66 0.92
C SER A 55 -12.73 -21.79 0.22
N GLU A 56 -13.77 -22.14 0.98
CA GLU A 56 -15.14 -22.12 0.49
C GLU A 56 -15.69 -20.68 0.40
N LYS A 57 -15.03 -19.73 1.10
CA LYS A 57 -15.42 -18.33 1.04
C LYS A 57 -14.76 -17.62 -0.13
N PRO A 58 -15.44 -16.67 -0.74
CA PRO A 58 -14.85 -15.85 -1.80
C PRO A 58 -13.59 -15.13 -1.32
N GLY A 59 -12.58 -15.04 -2.17
CA GLY A 59 -11.41 -14.25 -1.90
C GLY A 59 -11.68 -12.75 -2.00
N ILE A 60 -10.76 -11.96 -1.47
CA ILE A 60 -10.81 -10.51 -1.54
C ILE A 60 -9.60 -10.02 -2.33
N LEU A 61 -9.84 -9.14 -3.29
CA LEU A 61 -8.79 -8.47 -4.03
C LEU A 61 -8.81 -6.97 -3.70
N PHE A 62 -7.71 -6.48 -3.16
CA PHE A 62 -7.51 -5.05 -2.92
C PHE A 62 -6.79 -4.42 -4.10
N ILE A 63 -7.29 -3.29 -4.56
CA ILE A 63 -6.71 -2.53 -5.65
C ILE A 63 -6.41 -1.12 -5.14
N HIS A 64 -5.15 -0.70 -5.28
CA HIS A 64 -4.72 0.62 -4.82
C HIS A 64 -5.09 1.72 -5.81
N GLY A 65 -5.05 2.98 -5.32
CA GLY A 65 -5.21 4.15 -6.16
C GLY A 65 -3.94 4.51 -6.92
N ALA A 66 -4.06 5.47 -7.85
CA ALA A 66 -2.93 5.94 -8.63
C ALA A 66 -1.79 6.45 -7.74
N GLY A 67 -0.56 6.08 -8.08
CA GLY A 67 0.63 6.48 -7.32
C GLY A 67 0.88 5.68 -6.05
N CYS A 68 0.06 4.68 -5.77
CA CYS A 68 0.24 3.79 -4.62
C CYS A 68 0.84 2.44 -5.03
N HIS A 69 0.69 1.45 -4.18
CA HIS A 69 1.18 0.09 -4.40
C HIS A 69 0.45 -0.89 -3.46
N ALA A 70 0.67 -2.19 -3.69
CA ALA A 70 -0.03 -3.24 -2.94
C ALA A 70 0.23 -3.20 -1.42
N ARG A 71 1.41 -2.78 -1.00
CA ARG A 71 1.78 -2.74 0.41
C ARG A 71 0.97 -1.74 1.22
N TRP A 72 0.26 -0.83 0.57
CA TRP A 72 -0.70 0.04 1.21
C TRP A 72 -1.76 -0.73 2.01
N TRP A 73 -2.05 -1.97 1.60
CA TRP A 73 -3.05 -2.81 2.24
C TRP A 73 -2.50 -3.68 3.36
N SER A 74 -1.19 -3.61 3.67
CA SER A 74 -0.54 -4.50 4.65
C SER A 74 -1.09 -4.36 6.06
N PHE A 75 -1.70 -3.23 6.40
CA PHE A 75 -2.27 -3.01 7.72
C PHE A 75 -3.74 -3.44 7.83
N ILE A 76 -4.40 -3.69 6.70
CA ILE A 76 -5.82 -4.03 6.69
C ILE A 76 -6.10 -5.46 6.18
N ALA A 77 -5.33 -5.93 5.21
CA ALA A 77 -5.52 -7.26 4.63
C ALA A 77 -5.51 -8.39 5.68
N PRO A 78 -4.64 -8.36 6.71
CA PRO A 78 -4.62 -9.44 7.69
C PRO A 78 -5.91 -9.65 8.47
N PHE A 79 -6.78 -8.65 8.54
CA PHE A 79 -8.06 -8.80 9.22
C PHE A 79 -9.04 -9.74 8.50
N PHE A 80 -8.79 -10.03 7.23
CA PHE A 80 -9.69 -10.79 6.38
C PHE A 80 -9.14 -12.15 5.99
N CYS A 81 -7.89 -12.46 6.33
CA CYS A 81 -7.18 -13.61 5.77
C CYS A 81 -7.25 -14.89 6.61
N SER A 82 -7.97 -14.92 7.73
CA SER A 82 -8.04 -16.11 8.59
C SER A 82 -8.75 -17.28 7.92
N ASP A 83 -9.74 -17.01 7.08
CA ASP A 83 -10.62 -18.01 6.49
C ASP A 83 -10.80 -17.89 4.97
N ARG A 84 -10.14 -16.94 4.35
CA ARG A 84 -10.23 -16.71 2.90
C ARG A 84 -8.94 -16.15 2.34
N PRO A 85 -8.65 -16.40 1.06
CA PRO A 85 -7.51 -15.78 0.43
C PRO A 85 -7.74 -14.29 0.22
N VAL A 86 -6.70 -13.51 0.46
CA VAL A 86 -6.70 -12.06 0.26
C VAL A 86 -5.49 -11.72 -0.61
N ALA A 87 -5.70 -10.94 -1.63
CA ALA A 87 -4.62 -10.49 -2.50
C ALA A 87 -4.66 -8.97 -2.68
N ALA A 88 -3.51 -8.39 -2.91
CA ALA A 88 -3.35 -6.99 -3.25
C ALA A 88 -2.39 -6.90 -4.43
N ILE A 89 -2.82 -6.29 -5.52
CA ILE A 89 -2.00 -6.18 -6.72
C ILE A 89 -1.27 -4.85 -6.78
N ASP A 90 -0.10 -4.86 -7.41
CA ASP A 90 0.53 -3.66 -7.92
C ASP A 90 0.03 -3.46 -9.36
N LEU A 91 -0.66 -2.36 -9.62
CA LEU A 91 -1.06 -2.03 -10.99
C LEU A 91 0.17 -1.87 -11.88
N SER A 92 0.03 -2.13 -13.17
CA SER A 92 1.14 -1.98 -14.10
C SER A 92 1.76 -0.58 -14.00
N GLY A 93 3.10 -0.51 -14.01
CA GLY A 93 3.83 0.73 -13.84
C GLY A 93 3.91 1.25 -12.41
N MET A 94 3.42 0.48 -11.44
CA MET A 94 3.41 0.85 -10.02
C MET A 94 3.98 -0.27 -9.16
N GLY A 95 4.51 0.09 -7.99
CA GLY A 95 5.13 -0.88 -7.09
C GLY A 95 6.18 -1.72 -7.80
N ASP A 96 6.10 -3.04 -7.63
CA ASP A 96 7.04 -4.00 -8.21
C ASP A 96 6.54 -4.61 -9.53
N SER A 97 5.43 -4.13 -10.07
CA SER A 97 4.92 -4.55 -11.37
C SER A 97 5.69 -3.92 -12.52
N GLY A 98 5.69 -4.61 -13.65
CA GLY A 98 6.30 -4.10 -14.87
C GLY A 98 5.50 -2.97 -15.52
N TRP A 99 6.09 -2.40 -16.54
CA TRP A 99 5.47 -1.34 -17.35
C TRP A 99 4.94 -1.91 -18.63
N ARG A 100 3.80 -1.38 -19.10
CA ARG A 100 3.31 -1.68 -20.43
C ARG A 100 3.95 -0.73 -21.44
N GLU A 101 4.03 -1.15 -22.70
CA GLU A 101 4.58 -0.30 -23.77
C GLU A 101 3.75 0.95 -24.00
N SER A 102 2.44 0.85 -23.80
CA SER A 102 1.54 1.99 -23.97
C SER A 102 0.35 1.89 -23.01
N TYR A 103 -0.15 3.03 -22.62
CA TYR A 103 -1.36 3.15 -21.81
C TYR A 103 -2.37 4.01 -22.57
N GLY A 104 -3.55 3.42 -22.79
CA GLY A 104 -4.65 4.14 -23.41
C GLY A 104 -5.51 4.85 -22.36
N SER A 105 -6.18 5.92 -22.76
CA SER A 105 -7.17 6.61 -21.94
C SER A 105 -8.57 6.01 -22.05
N ARG A 106 -8.72 4.98 -22.85
CA ARG A 106 -9.99 4.27 -23.02
C ARG A 106 -10.12 3.17 -21.99
N VAL A 107 -11.24 3.20 -21.37
CA VAL A 107 -11.67 2.15 -20.46
C VAL A 107 -12.34 1.05 -21.28
#